data_acc4f6f1bc118ee88cc59dddc5095b20
#
_entry.id   acc4f6f1bc118ee88cc59dddc5095b20
#
_cell.length_a   1.000
_cell.length_b   1.000
_cell.length_c   1.000
_cell.angle_alpha   90.00
_cell.angle_beta   90.00
_cell.angle_gamma   90.00
#
_symmetry.space_group_name_H-M   'P 1'
#
loop_
_entity.id
_entity.type
_entity.pdbx_description
1 polymer ?
#
loop_
_entity_poly.entity_id
_entity_poly.type
_entity_poly.pdbx_seq_one_letter_code
_entity_poly.pdbx_strand_id
1 'polypeptide(L)'
;MQLNLTLAASVDLERVAATFGGPEARWLGERAPDGPPGIRRFSCDLELHVSPERRVLFRKAAIVGLGDPRRDGDAWIVPIEWFAATLTPLFPVFAGELRLQADRVGLRGSYVPPGAAIGYILDRAILGAAARSTGLWFLRKVAEAVG
;
A
#
# COMPACT_ATOMS: atom_id res chain seq x y z
N MET A 1 13.96 -4.69 3.02
CA MET A 1 13.45 -5.85 2.25
C MET A 1 12.71 -5.35 1.01
N GLN A 2 12.92 -6.00 -0.11
CA GLN A 2 12.18 -5.68 -1.34
C GLN A 2 10.87 -6.45 -1.39
N LEU A 3 9.79 -5.77 -1.70
CA LEU A 3 8.48 -6.34 -1.92
C LEU A 3 8.13 -6.19 -3.40
N ASN A 4 7.70 -7.28 -4.02
CA ASN A 4 7.24 -7.30 -5.40
C ASN A 4 6.05 -8.26 -5.50
N LEU A 5 4.86 -7.70 -5.65
CA LEU A 5 3.59 -8.44 -5.65
C LEU A 5 2.80 -8.10 -6.90
N THR A 6 2.07 -9.09 -7.39
CA THR A 6 1.14 -8.92 -8.50
C THR A 6 -0.16 -9.67 -8.19
N LEU A 7 -1.28 -9.04 -8.51
CA LEU A 7 -2.61 -9.61 -8.40
C LEU A 7 -3.32 -9.49 -9.75
N ALA A 8 -3.82 -10.60 -10.27
CA ALA A 8 -4.66 -10.60 -11.46
C ALA A 8 -6.00 -9.91 -11.15
N ALA A 9 -6.34 -8.91 -11.94
CA ALA A 9 -7.57 -8.13 -11.77
C ALA A 9 -7.92 -7.43 -13.09
N SER A 10 -9.21 -7.23 -13.33
CA SER A 10 -9.66 -6.38 -14.44
C SER A 10 -9.62 -4.92 -13.99
N VAL A 11 -8.85 -4.10 -14.69
CA VAL A 11 -8.60 -2.70 -14.36
C VAL A 11 -9.17 -1.80 -15.44
N ASP A 12 -10.03 -0.87 -15.06
CA ASP A 12 -10.46 0.22 -15.92
C ASP A 12 -9.40 1.34 -15.91
N LEU A 13 -8.54 1.33 -16.92
CA LEU A 13 -7.44 2.28 -17.03
C LEU A 13 -7.90 3.75 -17.20
N GLU A 14 -9.11 3.98 -17.65
CA GLU A 14 -9.67 5.34 -17.77
C GLU A 14 -10.02 5.93 -16.40
N ARG A 15 -10.28 5.10 -15.42
CA ARG A 15 -10.60 5.53 -14.04
C ARG A 15 -9.37 5.80 -13.17
N VAL A 16 -8.20 5.36 -13.57
CA VAL A 16 -6.98 5.43 -12.73
C VAL A 16 -6.63 6.86 -12.36
N ALA A 17 -6.62 7.79 -13.32
CA ALA A 17 -6.26 9.17 -13.04
C ALA A 17 -7.21 9.83 -12.04
N ALA A 18 -8.51 9.60 -12.14
CA ALA A 18 -9.51 10.11 -11.21
C ALA A 18 -9.43 9.43 -9.83
N THR A 19 -9.22 8.11 -9.81
CA THR A 19 -9.18 7.32 -8.57
C THR A 19 -7.96 7.67 -7.71
N PHE A 20 -6.79 7.87 -8.32
CA PHE A 20 -5.53 8.11 -7.61
C PHE A 20 -5.06 9.56 -7.67
N GLY A 21 -5.51 10.35 -8.63
CA GLY A 21 -5.04 11.72 -8.87
C GLY A 21 -5.92 12.81 -8.26
N GLY A 22 -7.11 12.48 -7.80
CA GLY A 22 -8.04 13.42 -7.19
C GLY A 22 -7.63 13.90 -5.80
N PRO A 23 -8.25 14.98 -5.29
CA PRO A 23 -7.98 15.49 -3.94
C PRO A 23 -8.48 14.56 -2.84
N GLU A 24 -9.43 13.70 -3.16
CA GLU A 24 -10.01 12.72 -2.25
C GLU A 24 -9.81 11.30 -2.79
N ALA A 25 -9.63 10.36 -1.88
CA ALA A 25 -9.57 8.92 -2.16
C ALA A 25 -10.42 8.17 -1.13
N ARG A 26 -11.74 8.29 -1.24
CA ARG A 26 -12.71 7.71 -0.28
C ARG A 26 -12.60 6.19 -0.17
N TRP A 27 -12.18 5.53 -1.24
CA TRP A 27 -11.91 4.10 -1.24
C TRP A 27 -10.76 3.72 -0.28
N LEU A 28 -9.87 4.67 0.03
CA LEU A 28 -8.71 4.48 0.90
C LEU A 28 -8.98 4.97 2.33
N GLY A 29 -9.48 6.18 2.48
CA GLY A 29 -9.75 6.79 3.78
C GLY A 29 -9.99 8.29 3.71
N GLU A 30 -9.89 8.94 4.87
CA GLU A 30 -10.07 10.37 4.99
C GLU A 30 -8.78 11.13 4.69
N ARG A 31 -8.92 12.34 4.17
CA ARG A 31 -7.77 13.22 3.89
C ARG A 31 -7.03 13.55 5.17
N ALA A 32 -5.73 13.33 5.19
CA ALA A 32 -4.78 13.74 6.21
C ALA A 32 -3.97 14.96 5.76
N PRO A 33 -3.25 15.67 6.66
CA PRO A 33 -2.33 16.73 6.24
C PRO A 33 -1.31 16.22 5.22
N ASP A 34 -1.09 17.01 4.17
CA ASP A 34 -0.18 16.64 3.10
C ASP A 34 1.27 16.46 3.59
N GLY A 35 1.98 15.58 2.91
CA GLY A 35 3.39 15.36 3.08
C GLY A 35 4.23 16.29 2.21
N PRO A 36 5.36 15.79 1.69
CA PRO A 36 6.16 16.51 0.72
C PRO A 36 5.34 16.94 -0.50
N PRO A 37 5.77 17.96 -1.26
CA PRO A 37 5.07 18.38 -2.47
C PRO A 37 4.76 17.21 -3.41
N GLY A 38 3.52 17.14 -3.90
CA GLY A 38 3.07 16.08 -4.80
C GLY A 38 2.62 14.77 -4.12
N ILE A 39 2.66 14.69 -2.80
CA ILE A 39 2.18 13.53 -2.02
C ILE A 39 0.95 13.92 -1.21
N ARG A 40 -0.19 13.35 -1.56
CA ARG A 40 -1.44 13.47 -0.81
C ARG A 40 -1.56 12.33 0.17
N ARG A 41 -1.87 12.63 1.41
CA ARG A 41 -1.93 11.66 2.51
C ARG A 41 -3.36 11.41 2.96
N PHE A 42 -3.63 10.15 3.31
CA PHE A 42 -4.94 9.69 3.75
C PHE A 42 -4.80 8.83 4.99
N SER A 43 -5.69 9.02 5.96
CA SER A 43 -5.82 8.11 7.11
C SER A 43 -6.55 6.86 6.69
N CYS A 44 -5.97 5.71 6.96
CA CYS A 44 -6.49 4.41 6.58
C CYS A 44 -6.28 3.40 7.71
N ASP A 45 -7.22 2.48 7.89
CA ASP A 45 -7.03 1.32 8.76
C ASP A 45 -6.37 0.21 7.95
N LEU A 46 -5.06 0.03 8.13
CA LEU A 46 -4.32 -1.08 7.56
C LEU A 46 -4.51 -2.35 8.39
N GLU A 47 -4.89 -3.41 7.71
CA GLU A 47 -4.98 -4.74 8.29
C GLU A 47 -3.67 -5.50 8.13
N LEU A 48 -3.05 -5.86 9.25
CA LEU A 48 -1.90 -6.74 9.26
C LEU A 48 -2.37 -8.19 9.37
N HIS A 49 -2.10 -8.96 8.33
CA HIS A 49 -2.38 -10.38 8.28
C HIS A 49 -1.11 -11.20 8.47
N VAL A 50 -1.14 -12.20 9.33
CA VAL A 50 -0.01 -13.16 9.49
C VAL A 50 -0.03 -14.23 8.41
N SER A 51 -1.19 -14.53 7.87
CA SER A 51 -1.35 -15.39 6.71
C SER A 51 -2.58 -15.01 5.91
N PRO A 52 -2.65 -15.32 4.59
CA PRO A 52 -3.81 -15.03 3.76
C PRO A 52 -5.12 -15.67 4.24
N GLU A 53 -5.02 -16.72 5.03
CA GLU A 53 -6.15 -17.57 5.47
C GLU A 53 -6.57 -17.31 6.91
N ARG A 54 -5.81 -16.51 7.67
CA ARG A 54 -6.05 -16.30 9.10
C ARG A 54 -6.45 -14.86 9.39
N ARG A 55 -7.25 -14.73 10.47
CA ARG A 55 -7.80 -13.51 11.02
C ARG A 55 -6.78 -12.35 11.06
N VAL A 56 -7.28 -11.14 10.80
CA VAL A 56 -6.61 -9.87 11.06
C VAL A 56 -5.99 -9.89 12.45
N LEU A 57 -4.66 -9.83 12.52
CA LEU A 57 -3.94 -9.74 13.79
C LEU A 57 -4.04 -8.38 14.42
N PHE A 58 -3.96 -7.33 13.59
CA PHE A 58 -4.04 -5.93 14.02
C PHE A 58 -4.73 -5.11 12.96
N ARG A 59 -5.67 -4.28 13.40
CA ARG A 59 -6.09 -3.07 12.68
C ARG A 59 -5.33 -1.92 13.28
N LYS A 60 -4.64 -1.15 12.47
CA LYS A 60 -3.94 0.02 12.93
C LYS A 60 -4.13 1.19 11.99
N ALA A 61 -4.37 2.35 12.59
CA ALA A 61 -4.39 3.60 11.85
C ALA A 61 -3.03 3.82 11.18
N ALA A 62 -3.06 3.95 9.89
CA ALA A 62 -1.91 4.22 9.04
C ALA A 62 -2.15 5.49 8.23
N ILE A 63 -1.06 6.11 7.81
CA ILE A 63 -1.07 7.14 6.78
C ILE A 63 -0.60 6.51 5.49
N VAL A 64 -1.40 6.64 4.45
CA VAL A 64 -1.05 6.24 3.08
C VAL A 64 -0.87 7.50 2.25
N GLY A 65 0.30 7.66 1.66
CA GLY A 65 0.63 8.74 0.73
C GLY A 65 0.50 8.26 -0.71
N LEU A 66 -0.17 9.04 -1.54
CA LEU A 66 -0.30 8.82 -2.98
C LEU A 66 0.36 9.97 -3.73
N GLY A 67 1.29 9.64 -4.63
CA GLY A 67 1.83 10.57 -5.61
C GLY A 67 0.93 10.69 -6.85
N ASP A 68 1.31 11.56 -7.77
CA ASP A 68 0.55 11.75 -9.00
C ASP A 68 0.69 10.55 -9.93
N PRO A 69 -0.44 10.03 -10.47
CA PRO A 69 -0.40 8.99 -11.49
C PRO A 69 0.33 9.46 -12.74
N ARG A 70 1.16 8.61 -13.31
CA ARG A 70 1.86 8.85 -14.58
C ARG A 70 1.73 7.65 -15.50
N ARG A 71 1.74 7.90 -16.79
CA ARG A 71 1.74 6.85 -17.80
C ARG A 71 3.16 6.31 -18.01
N ASP A 72 3.24 4.99 -18.17
CA ASP A 72 4.44 4.26 -18.55
C ASP A 72 4.04 3.16 -19.54
N GLY A 73 4.10 3.49 -20.83
CA GLY A 73 3.60 2.60 -21.89
C GLY A 73 2.10 2.32 -21.75
N ASP A 74 1.74 1.05 -21.61
CA ASP A 74 0.37 0.56 -21.41
C ASP A 74 -0.07 0.58 -19.93
N ALA A 75 0.81 0.97 -19.02
CA ALA A 75 0.56 0.96 -17.59
C ALA A 75 0.41 2.38 -17.02
N TRP A 76 -0.26 2.46 -15.88
CA TRP A 76 -0.19 3.59 -14.96
C TRP A 76 0.73 3.26 -13.81
N ILE A 77 1.56 4.22 -13.40
CA ILE A 77 2.42 4.15 -12.22
C ILE A 77 1.94 5.18 -11.21
N VAL A 78 1.70 4.75 -9.98
CA VAL A 78 1.30 5.62 -8.87
C VAL A 78 2.30 5.45 -7.74
N PRO A 79 3.09 6.48 -7.40
CA PRO A 79 3.94 6.45 -6.21
C PRO A 79 3.09 6.26 -4.95
N ILE A 80 3.54 5.41 -4.06
CA ILE A 80 2.82 5.08 -2.83
C ILE A 80 3.78 4.90 -1.66
N GLU A 81 3.36 5.38 -0.50
CA GLU A 81 4.02 5.12 0.78
C GLU A 81 2.99 4.80 1.85
N TRP A 82 3.36 4.07 2.89
CA TRP A 82 2.58 4.01 4.11
C TRP A 82 3.47 3.92 5.35
N PHE A 83 2.97 4.46 6.43
CA PHE A 83 3.61 4.45 7.75
C PHE A 83 2.55 4.55 8.85
N ALA A 84 2.93 4.33 10.11
CA ALA A 84 2.00 4.46 11.22
C ALA A 84 1.55 5.91 11.41
N ALA A 85 0.27 6.10 11.72
CA ALA A 85 -0.27 7.41 12.10
C ALA A 85 0.29 7.91 13.44
N THR A 86 0.74 6.99 14.29
CA THR A 86 1.40 7.27 15.56
C THR A 86 2.78 6.62 15.59
N LEU A 87 3.73 7.25 16.28
CA LEU A 87 5.08 6.69 16.47
C LEU A 87 5.01 5.37 17.22
N THR A 88 4.82 4.29 16.47
CA THR A 88 4.91 2.94 17.00
C THR A 88 6.02 2.18 16.27
N PRO A 89 7.05 1.77 17.00
CA PRO A 89 8.18 1.04 16.41
C PRO A 89 7.79 -0.33 15.83
N LEU A 90 6.54 -0.74 16.01
CA LEU A 90 6.01 -2.02 15.56
C LEU A 90 5.22 -1.94 14.23
N PHE A 91 5.20 -0.79 13.56
CA PHE A 91 4.46 -0.65 12.31
C PHE A 91 5.38 -0.74 11.09
N PRO A 92 5.00 -1.52 10.06
CA PRO A 92 5.77 -1.59 8.84
C PRO A 92 5.73 -0.27 8.07
N VAL A 93 6.85 0.13 7.54
CA VAL A 93 6.96 1.26 6.61
C VAL A 93 7.20 0.73 5.20
N PHE A 94 6.49 1.28 4.25
CA PHE A 94 6.64 0.95 2.85
C PHE A 94 6.81 2.22 2.02
N ALA A 95 7.66 2.15 1.03
CA ALA A 95 7.79 3.17 -0.02
C ALA A 95 8.04 2.50 -1.36
N GLY A 96 7.25 2.87 -2.36
CA GLY A 96 7.35 2.25 -3.68
C GLY A 96 6.33 2.78 -4.66
N GLU A 97 5.84 1.92 -5.51
CA GLU A 97 4.89 2.26 -6.56
C GLU A 97 3.86 1.15 -6.81
N LEU A 98 2.67 1.58 -7.19
CA LEU A 98 1.67 0.73 -7.82
C LEU A 98 1.87 0.76 -9.33
N ARG A 99 1.72 -0.40 -9.96
CA ARG A 99 1.66 -0.55 -11.41
C ARG A 99 0.31 -1.13 -11.80
N LEU A 100 -0.44 -0.39 -12.60
CA LEU A 100 -1.79 -0.77 -13.02
C LEU A 100 -1.80 -1.01 -14.52
N GLN A 101 -2.15 -2.23 -14.89
CA GLN A 101 -2.35 -2.67 -16.29
C GLN A 101 -3.76 -3.21 -16.44
N ALA A 102 -4.25 -3.38 -17.66
CA ALA A 102 -5.63 -3.80 -17.91
C ALA A 102 -6.02 -5.13 -17.25
N ASP A 103 -5.06 -6.03 -17.05
CA ASP A 103 -5.27 -7.40 -16.55
C ASP A 103 -4.67 -7.65 -15.16
N ARG A 104 -4.00 -6.65 -14.56
CA ARG A 104 -3.31 -6.84 -13.28
C ARG A 104 -3.00 -5.56 -12.54
N VAL A 105 -2.86 -5.67 -11.23
CA VAL A 105 -2.30 -4.64 -10.37
C VAL A 105 -1.04 -5.17 -9.68
N GLY A 106 -0.02 -4.34 -9.59
CA GLY A 106 1.27 -4.71 -8.97
C GLY A 106 1.69 -3.70 -7.92
N LEU A 107 2.44 -4.17 -6.94
CA LEU A 107 3.05 -3.36 -5.87
C LEU A 107 4.53 -3.71 -5.79
N ARG A 108 5.38 -2.70 -5.94
CA ARG A 108 6.84 -2.87 -5.88
C ARG A 108 7.46 -1.77 -5.04
N GLY A 109 8.35 -2.13 -4.13
CA GLY A 109 9.06 -1.14 -3.33
C GLY A 109 9.84 -1.74 -2.18
N SER A 110 10.34 -0.85 -1.33
CA SER A 110 11.06 -1.18 -0.11
C SER A 110 10.12 -1.26 1.08
N TYR A 111 10.28 -2.30 1.84
CA TYR A 111 9.53 -2.58 3.05
C TYR A 111 10.48 -2.66 4.24
N VAL A 112 10.20 -1.88 5.28
CA VAL A 112 10.91 -1.95 6.56
C VAL A 112 10.01 -2.68 7.55
N PRO A 113 10.41 -3.88 8.01
CA PRO A 113 9.59 -4.66 8.94
C PRO A 113 9.43 -3.95 10.27
N PRO A 114 8.30 -4.20 10.97
CA PRO A 114 8.11 -3.68 12.32
C PRO A 114 9.20 -4.21 13.25
N GLY A 115 9.67 -3.35 14.16
CA GLY A 115 10.67 -3.72 15.16
C GLY A 115 12.14 -3.69 14.70
N ALA A 116 12.41 -3.36 13.43
CA ALA A 116 13.79 -3.26 12.92
C ALA A 116 14.64 -2.25 13.72
N ALA A 117 14.02 -1.24 14.30
CA ALA A 117 14.70 -0.22 15.11
C ALA A 117 14.93 -0.62 16.58
N ILE A 118 14.32 -1.73 17.07
CA ILE A 118 14.36 -2.13 18.49
C ILE A 118 15.23 -3.39 18.73
N GLY A 119 15.86 -3.91 17.67
CA GLY A 119 16.72 -5.10 17.81
C GLY A 119 15.96 -6.39 18.11
N TYR A 120 14.65 -6.43 17.95
CA TYR A 120 13.89 -7.68 18.03
C TYR A 120 14.20 -8.53 16.80
N ILE A 121 14.80 -9.69 17.05
CA ILE A 121 14.99 -10.73 16.03
C ILE A 121 13.65 -11.44 15.85
N LEU A 122 12.74 -10.83 15.09
CA LEU A 122 11.60 -11.55 14.55
C LEU A 122 12.09 -12.39 13.37
N ASP A 123 11.60 -13.62 13.28
CA ASP A 123 11.92 -14.50 12.19
C ASP A 123 11.62 -13.83 10.84
N ARG A 124 12.62 -13.74 9.97
CA ARG A 124 12.48 -13.14 8.63
C ARG A 124 11.37 -13.78 7.81
N ALA A 125 11.09 -15.06 8.02
CA ALA A 125 10.01 -15.77 7.34
C ALA A 125 8.63 -15.23 7.76
N ILE A 126 8.43 -14.96 9.05
CA ILE A 126 7.18 -14.39 9.58
C ILE A 126 6.99 -12.95 9.08
N LEU A 127 8.05 -12.15 9.09
CA LEU A 127 8.01 -10.77 8.61
C LEU A 127 7.74 -10.70 7.11
N GLY A 128 8.34 -11.58 6.34
CA GLY A 128 8.10 -11.69 4.91
C GLY A 128 6.66 -12.10 4.58
N ALA A 129 6.10 -13.04 5.33
CA ALA A 129 4.71 -13.47 5.20
C ALA A 129 3.73 -12.34 5.55
N ALA A 130 3.98 -11.60 6.62
CA ALA A 130 3.16 -10.46 7.01
C ALA A 130 3.19 -9.33 5.96
N ALA A 131 4.37 -8.98 5.46
CA ALA A 131 4.53 -7.99 4.40
C ALA A 131 3.77 -8.37 3.14
N ARG A 132 3.90 -9.62 2.72
CA ARG A 132 3.21 -10.16 1.55
C ARG A 132 1.69 -10.13 1.72
N SER A 133 1.20 -10.56 2.87
CA SER A 133 -0.24 -10.59 3.17
C SER A 133 -0.85 -9.19 3.21
N THR A 134 -0.17 -8.23 3.84
CA THR A 134 -0.59 -6.83 3.87
C THR A 134 -0.58 -6.21 2.47
N GLY A 135 0.46 -6.46 1.69
CA GLY A 135 0.56 -5.98 0.31
C GLY A 135 -0.53 -6.56 -0.58
N LEU A 136 -0.86 -7.85 -0.48
CA LEU A 136 -1.95 -8.47 -1.23
C LEU A 136 -3.32 -7.94 -0.81
N TRP A 137 -3.54 -7.73 0.49
CA TRP A 137 -4.76 -7.09 0.97
C TRP A 137 -4.92 -5.68 0.36
N PHE A 138 -3.85 -4.90 0.35
CA PHE A 138 -3.86 -3.57 -0.25
C PHE A 138 -4.13 -3.62 -1.76
N LEU A 139 -3.49 -4.55 -2.49
CA LEU A 139 -3.75 -4.73 -3.92
C LEU A 139 -5.20 -5.11 -4.23
N ARG A 140 -5.87 -5.87 -3.36
CA ARG A 140 -7.31 -6.16 -3.51
C ARG A 140 -8.14 -4.88 -3.39
N LYS A 141 -7.86 -4.03 -2.41
CA LYS A 141 -8.52 -2.72 -2.28
C LYS A 141 -8.32 -1.86 -3.52
N VAL A 142 -7.11 -1.82 -4.05
CA VAL A 142 -6.81 -1.11 -5.30
C VAL A 142 -7.62 -1.69 -6.46
N ALA A 143 -7.64 -2.99 -6.62
CA ALA A 143 -8.38 -3.66 -7.69
C ALA A 143 -9.89 -3.37 -7.62
N GLU A 144 -10.47 -3.35 -6.43
CA GLU A 144 -11.87 -2.97 -6.22
C GLU A 144 -12.15 -1.51 -6.61
N ALA A 145 -11.21 -0.61 -6.32
CA ALA A 145 -11.35 0.83 -6.63
C ALA A 145 -11.30 1.13 -8.12
N VAL A 146 -10.58 0.34 -8.92
CA VAL A 146 -10.36 0.56 -10.36
C VAL A 146 -10.97 -0.52 -11.25
N GLY A 147 -11.70 -1.40 -10.68
CA GLY A 147 -12.42 -2.47 -11.38
C GLY A 147 -13.68 -2.02 -12.12
#